data_c45f428b54993fe24eb090ec8424c09e
#
_entry.id   c45f428b54993fe24eb090ec8424c09e
#
_cell.length_a   1.000
_cell.length_b   1.000
_cell.length_c   1.000
_cell.angle_alpha   90.00
_cell.angle_beta   90.00
_cell.angle_gamma   90.00
#
_symmetry.space_group_name_H-M   'P 1'
#
loop_
_entity.id
_entity.type
_entity.pdbx_description
1 polymer ?
#
loop_
_entity_poly.entity_id
_entity_poly.type
_entity_poly.pdbx_seq_one_letter_code
_entity_poly.pdbx_strand_id
1 'polypeptide(L)'
;MLELLAVIIILALVAIVLFAPEPPSKARTARIVCFNNLKQVGQAFWFWSIDYNGRFPMQVAASSADALEVINAGHIAPTFITMSNQLNTPKVLLCPADLKRKAGTDFSKGFDETNISYFVGLDAAQTAPNMFLTGDDNIELNGNLAGRGRSDITTNSVVSWSDERHRKQGNVGLADGSVQGFSITALRTAIKNTGTNINRLAFP
;
A
#
# COMPACT_ATOMS: atom_id res chain seq x y z
N MET A 1 56.62 -3.50 21.93
CA MET A 1 55.31 -3.00 22.45
C MET A 1 54.54 -2.21 21.39
N LEU A 2 55.18 -1.25 20.70
CA LEU A 2 54.52 -0.46 19.66
C LEU A 2 54.02 -1.31 18.45
N GLU A 3 54.83 -2.28 18.05
CA GLU A 3 54.49 -3.21 16.96
C GLU A 3 53.26 -4.09 17.32
N LEU A 4 53.18 -4.57 18.54
CA LEU A 4 52.03 -5.37 19.00
C LEU A 4 50.76 -4.53 19.01
N LEU A 5 50.85 -3.26 19.45
CA LEU A 5 49.75 -2.32 19.45
C LEU A 5 49.24 -2.06 18.02
N ALA A 6 50.15 -1.87 17.07
CA ALA A 6 49.82 -1.66 15.66
C ALA A 6 49.09 -2.87 15.05
N VAL A 7 49.52 -4.10 15.34
CA VAL A 7 48.85 -5.33 14.89
C VAL A 7 47.45 -5.46 15.46
N ILE A 8 47.25 -5.14 16.76
CA ILE A 8 45.91 -5.18 17.37
C ILE A 8 44.95 -4.17 16.72
N ILE A 9 45.46 -2.95 16.44
CA ILE A 9 44.62 -1.93 15.74
C ILE A 9 44.23 -2.39 14.36
N ILE A 10 45.16 -2.96 13.57
CA ILE A 10 44.87 -3.48 12.22
C ILE A 10 43.85 -4.63 12.29
N LEU A 11 44.02 -5.57 13.20
CA LEU A 11 43.06 -6.65 13.41
C LEU A 11 41.68 -6.15 13.82
N ALA A 12 41.61 -5.15 14.69
CA ALA A 12 40.36 -4.51 15.09
C ALA A 12 39.66 -3.82 13.91
N LEU A 13 40.40 -3.09 13.06
CA LEU A 13 39.86 -2.44 11.86
C LEU A 13 39.36 -3.47 10.85
N VAL A 14 40.10 -4.55 10.63
CA VAL A 14 39.68 -5.66 9.75
C VAL A 14 38.43 -6.33 10.30
N ALA A 15 38.36 -6.56 11.61
CA ALA A 15 37.17 -7.13 12.23
C ALA A 15 35.93 -6.23 12.06
N ILE A 16 36.06 -4.91 12.23
CA ILE A 16 34.96 -3.95 12.00
C ILE A 16 34.45 -4.05 10.56
N VAL A 17 35.31 -4.16 9.55
CA VAL A 17 34.90 -4.27 8.15
C VAL A 17 34.25 -5.63 7.86
N LEU A 18 34.78 -6.72 8.39
CA LEU A 18 34.26 -8.07 8.15
C LEU A 18 32.94 -8.35 8.85
N PHE A 19 32.70 -7.74 10.00
CA PHE A 19 31.46 -7.89 10.79
C PHE A 19 30.50 -6.70 10.63
N ALA A 20 30.77 -5.79 9.68
CA ALA A 20 29.84 -4.70 9.38
C ALA A 20 28.49 -5.29 8.92
N PRO A 21 27.35 -4.81 9.46
CA PRO A 21 26.04 -5.28 9.04
C PRO A 21 25.85 -4.98 7.55
N GLU A 22 25.39 -5.99 6.80
CA GLU A 22 25.09 -5.82 5.39
C GLU A 22 24.05 -4.71 5.14
N PRO A 23 24.24 -3.81 4.19
CA PRO A 23 23.24 -2.81 3.86
C PRO A 23 21.94 -3.50 3.42
N PRO A 24 20.76 -2.98 3.82
CA PRO A 24 19.50 -3.57 3.42
C PRO A 24 19.40 -3.68 1.90
N SER A 25 18.97 -4.83 1.39
CA SER A 25 18.81 -5.02 -0.06
C SER A 25 17.84 -3.96 -0.61
N LYS A 26 18.05 -3.51 -1.86
CA LYS A 26 17.17 -2.53 -2.54
C LYS A 26 15.69 -2.92 -2.46
N ALA A 27 15.39 -4.22 -2.56
CA ALA A 27 14.03 -4.74 -2.42
C ALA A 27 13.44 -4.53 -1.02
N ARG A 28 14.24 -4.72 0.04
CA ARG A 28 13.81 -4.47 1.42
C ARG A 28 13.59 -2.97 1.65
N THR A 29 14.48 -2.13 1.16
CA THR A 29 14.33 -0.66 1.24
C THR A 29 13.07 -0.20 0.52
N ALA A 30 12.83 -0.66 -0.71
CA ALA A 30 11.62 -0.32 -1.47
C ALA A 30 10.35 -0.72 -0.71
N ARG A 31 10.34 -1.88 -0.05
CA ARG A 31 9.19 -2.32 0.75
C ARG A 31 8.96 -1.43 1.97
N ILE A 32 10.01 -0.99 2.67
CA ILE A 32 9.90 -0.07 3.81
C ILE A 32 9.36 1.29 3.34
N VAL A 33 9.83 1.80 2.20
CA VAL A 33 9.32 3.05 1.64
C VAL A 33 7.85 2.90 1.25
N CYS A 34 7.45 1.80 0.60
CA CYS A 34 6.06 1.52 0.27
C CYS A 34 5.17 1.47 1.53
N PHE A 35 5.63 0.81 2.59
CA PHE A 35 4.95 0.77 3.88
C PHE A 35 4.74 2.18 4.46
N ASN A 36 5.76 3.04 4.41
CA ASN A 36 5.68 4.42 4.88
C ASN A 36 4.77 5.29 3.99
N ASN A 37 4.77 5.06 2.68
CA ASN A 37 3.85 5.71 1.76
C ASN A 37 2.40 5.36 2.10
N LEU A 38 2.09 4.08 2.32
CA LEU A 38 0.76 3.65 2.73
C LEU A 38 0.34 4.24 4.09
N LYS A 39 1.27 4.44 5.03
CA LYS A 39 0.98 5.19 6.27
C LYS A 39 0.52 6.61 5.99
N GLN A 40 1.22 7.32 5.10
CA GLN A 40 0.84 8.69 4.71
C GLN A 40 -0.52 8.71 4.00
N VAL A 41 -0.76 7.74 3.12
CA VAL A 41 -2.06 7.59 2.45
C VAL A 41 -3.17 7.30 3.46
N GLY A 42 -2.97 6.39 4.40
CA GLY A 42 -3.92 6.10 5.47
C GLY A 42 -4.22 7.33 6.34
N GLN A 43 -3.18 8.10 6.70
CA GLN A 43 -3.36 9.35 7.42
C GLN A 43 -4.16 10.39 6.62
N ALA A 44 -3.95 10.48 5.31
CA ALA A 44 -4.71 11.39 4.45
C ALA A 44 -6.21 11.02 4.44
N PHE A 45 -6.55 9.73 4.35
CA PHE A 45 -7.93 9.25 4.49
C PHE A 45 -8.54 9.69 5.83
N TRP A 46 -7.80 9.52 6.93
CA TRP A 46 -8.25 9.89 8.27
C TRP A 46 -8.45 11.39 8.41
N PHE A 47 -7.48 12.22 8.01
CA PHE A 47 -7.61 13.68 8.07
C PHE A 47 -8.77 14.17 7.22
N TRP A 48 -8.92 13.65 6.01
CA TRP A 48 -10.06 14.00 5.15
C TRP A 48 -11.40 13.65 5.81
N SER A 49 -11.50 12.50 6.47
CA SER A 49 -12.73 12.05 7.09
C SER A 49 -13.20 12.92 8.26
N ILE A 50 -12.31 13.69 8.90
CA ILE A 50 -12.68 14.64 9.98
C ILE A 50 -13.70 15.66 9.48
N ASP A 51 -13.51 16.16 8.25
CA ASP A 51 -14.40 17.16 7.64
C ASP A 51 -15.71 16.53 7.10
N TYR A 52 -15.79 15.20 7.04
CA TYR A 52 -16.89 14.45 6.45
C TYR A 52 -17.59 13.48 7.43
N ASN A 53 -17.66 13.85 8.70
CA ASN A 53 -18.33 13.08 9.76
C ASN A 53 -17.82 11.64 9.90
N GLY A 54 -16.51 11.43 9.82
CA GLY A 54 -15.88 10.12 9.95
C GLY A 54 -16.02 9.22 8.71
N ARG A 55 -16.52 9.74 7.58
CA ARG A 55 -16.71 8.99 6.33
C ARG A 55 -15.49 9.16 5.45
N PHE A 56 -15.02 8.07 4.84
CA PHE A 56 -13.96 8.11 3.84
C PHE A 56 -14.49 8.55 2.46
N PRO A 57 -13.63 9.02 1.53
CA PRO A 57 -14.04 9.51 0.21
C PRO A 57 -14.95 8.54 -0.55
N MET A 58 -14.64 7.23 -0.55
CA MET A 58 -15.44 6.23 -1.23
C MET A 58 -16.83 6.05 -0.61
N GLN A 59 -17.00 6.26 0.69
CA GLN A 59 -18.31 6.22 1.35
C GLN A 59 -19.16 7.46 0.98
N VAL A 60 -18.52 8.59 0.75
CA VAL A 60 -19.20 9.81 0.26
C VAL A 60 -19.55 9.63 -1.21
N ALA A 61 -18.63 9.11 -2.02
CA ALA A 61 -18.89 8.78 -3.43
C ALA A 61 -20.01 7.75 -3.60
N ALA A 62 -20.14 6.78 -2.70
CA ALA A 62 -21.21 5.79 -2.72
C ALA A 62 -22.62 6.38 -2.54
N SER A 63 -22.75 7.65 -2.13
CA SER A 63 -24.02 8.37 -2.13
C SER A 63 -24.44 8.90 -3.51
N SER A 64 -23.54 8.82 -4.52
CA SER A 64 -23.79 9.13 -5.93
C SER A 64 -23.56 7.89 -6.79
N ALA A 65 -24.55 7.47 -7.53
CA ALA A 65 -24.47 6.29 -8.41
C ALA A 65 -23.35 6.46 -9.45
N ASP A 66 -23.24 7.64 -10.05
CA ASP A 66 -22.24 7.94 -11.08
C ASP A 66 -20.80 7.86 -10.54
N ALA A 67 -20.56 8.42 -9.34
CA ALA A 67 -19.23 8.38 -8.73
C ALA A 67 -18.83 6.95 -8.31
N LEU A 68 -19.78 6.16 -7.84
CA LEU A 68 -19.54 4.76 -7.50
C LEU A 68 -19.25 3.92 -8.77
N GLU A 69 -19.96 4.17 -9.87
CA GLU A 69 -19.71 3.50 -11.14
C GLU A 69 -18.29 3.78 -11.67
N VAL A 70 -17.86 5.04 -11.61
CA VAL A 70 -16.49 5.46 -11.99
C VAL A 70 -15.43 4.69 -11.18
N ILE A 71 -15.61 4.58 -9.87
CA ILE A 71 -14.68 3.84 -9.00
C ILE A 71 -14.73 2.32 -9.32
N ASN A 72 -15.93 1.75 -9.52
CA ASN A 72 -16.09 0.34 -9.85
C ASN A 72 -15.44 -0.02 -11.22
N ALA A 73 -15.40 0.91 -12.15
CA ALA A 73 -14.70 0.78 -13.42
C ALA A 73 -13.16 0.91 -13.30
N GLY A 74 -12.64 1.17 -12.08
CA GLY A 74 -11.20 1.30 -11.82
C GLY A 74 -10.66 2.71 -12.00
N HIS A 75 -11.53 3.71 -12.08
CA HIS A 75 -11.13 5.11 -12.04
C HIS A 75 -11.05 5.57 -10.58
N ILE A 76 -9.98 5.20 -9.90
CA ILE A 76 -9.76 5.50 -8.48
C ILE A 76 -8.96 6.79 -8.24
N ALA A 77 -8.35 7.35 -9.28
CA ALA A 77 -7.60 8.62 -9.19
C ALA A 77 -8.43 9.76 -8.57
N PRO A 78 -9.73 9.94 -8.91
CA PRO A 78 -10.57 10.96 -8.27
C PRO A 78 -10.64 10.85 -6.74
N THR A 79 -10.61 9.64 -6.18
CA THR A 79 -10.57 9.42 -4.73
C THR A 79 -9.34 10.09 -4.09
N PHE A 80 -8.19 9.95 -4.72
CA PHE A 80 -6.94 10.56 -4.23
C PHE A 80 -6.85 12.05 -4.53
N ILE A 81 -7.39 12.51 -5.67
CA ILE A 81 -7.48 13.94 -6.01
C ILE A 81 -8.32 14.67 -4.96
N THR A 82 -9.42 14.08 -4.50
CA THR A 82 -10.28 14.63 -3.45
C THR A 82 -9.52 14.88 -2.14
N MET A 83 -8.48 14.06 -1.86
CA MET A 83 -7.62 14.19 -0.69
C MET A 83 -6.28 14.88 -1.00
N SER A 84 -6.15 15.59 -2.10
CA SER A 84 -4.88 16.19 -2.54
C SER A 84 -4.24 17.10 -1.50
N ASN A 85 -5.04 17.86 -0.74
CA ASN A 85 -4.56 18.72 0.33
C ASN A 85 -3.95 17.91 1.49
N GLN A 86 -4.52 16.76 1.84
CA GLN A 86 -4.04 15.89 2.91
C GLN A 86 -2.83 15.06 2.48
N LEU A 87 -2.76 14.71 1.20
CA LEU A 87 -1.65 13.93 0.62
C LEU A 87 -0.41 14.78 0.33
N ASN A 88 -0.58 16.10 0.09
CA ASN A 88 0.45 17.07 -0.30
C ASN A 88 1.17 16.76 -1.63
N THR A 89 1.44 15.51 -1.95
CA THR A 89 2.14 15.09 -3.17
C THR A 89 1.63 13.75 -3.68
N PRO A 90 1.42 13.59 -5.00
CA PRO A 90 1.02 12.29 -5.56
C PRO A 90 2.15 11.24 -5.55
N LYS A 91 3.39 11.63 -5.27
CA LYS A 91 4.53 10.71 -5.24
C LYS A 91 4.36 9.57 -4.22
N VAL A 92 3.62 9.82 -3.14
CA VAL A 92 3.31 8.82 -2.10
C VAL A 92 2.37 7.72 -2.59
N LEU A 93 1.72 7.90 -3.74
CA LEU A 93 0.80 6.92 -4.33
C LEU A 93 1.51 5.89 -5.21
N LEU A 94 2.83 6.05 -5.43
CA LEU A 94 3.62 5.08 -6.16
C LEU A 94 4.48 4.24 -5.21
N CYS A 95 4.40 2.92 -5.37
CA CYS A 95 5.33 2.00 -4.72
C CYS A 95 6.68 2.04 -5.45
N PRO A 96 7.83 2.24 -4.76
CA PRO A 96 9.15 2.27 -5.42
C PRO A 96 9.56 0.95 -6.08
N ALA A 97 8.90 -0.16 -5.74
CA ALA A 97 9.10 -1.44 -6.41
C ALA A 97 8.22 -1.60 -7.67
N ASP A 98 7.34 -0.67 -7.96
CA ASP A 98 6.53 -0.67 -9.18
C ASP A 98 7.35 -0.08 -10.33
N LEU A 99 7.82 -0.93 -11.22
CA LEU A 99 8.63 -0.54 -12.37
C LEU A 99 7.79 -0.22 -13.61
N LYS A 100 6.47 -0.47 -13.56
CA LYS A 100 5.55 -0.28 -14.69
C LYS A 100 4.94 1.13 -14.72
N ARG A 101 4.81 1.77 -13.56
CA ARG A 101 4.17 3.06 -13.39
C ARG A 101 5.16 4.17 -13.08
N LYS A 102 4.71 5.41 -13.17
CA LYS A 102 5.53 6.59 -12.86
C LYS A 102 4.86 7.45 -11.81
N ALA A 103 5.68 8.05 -10.93
CA ALA A 103 5.14 8.97 -9.93
C ALA A 103 4.51 10.19 -10.61
N GLY A 104 3.32 10.56 -10.17
CA GLY A 104 2.71 11.84 -10.52
C GLY A 104 3.53 13.00 -9.98
N THR A 105 3.54 14.12 -10.68
CA THR A 105 4.23 15.35 -10.26
C THR A 105 3.33 16.23 -9.39
N ASP A 106 2.05 16.29 -9.73
CA ASP A 106 1.00 17.02 -9.03
C ASP A 106 -0.36 16.33 -9.27
N PHE A 107 -1.41 16.76 -8.59
CA PHE A 107 -2.77 16.21 -8.72
C PHE A 107 -3.61 16.85 -9.82
N SER A 108 -3.01 17.72 -10.64
CA SER A 108 -3.69 18.42 -11.72
C SER A 108 -3.63 17.63 -13.05
N LYS A 109 -3.14 18.25 -14.10
CA LYS A 109 -3.09 17.65 -15.44
C LYS A 109 -2.19 16.41 -15.49
N GLY A 110 -2.75 15.29 -15.97
CA GLY A 110 -2.02 14.07 -16.25
C GLY A 110 -1.86 13.14 -15.04
N PHE A 111 -2.51 13.43 -13.92
CA PHE A 111 -2.61 12.47 -12.82
C PHE A 111 -3.78 11.51 -13.08
N ASP A 112 -3.47 10.23 -13.17
CA ASP A 112 -4.42 9.16 -13.42
C ASP A 112 -3.98 7.83 -12.76
N GLU A 113 -4.65 6.74 -13.06
CA GLU A 113 -4.38 5.42 -12.49
C GLU A 113 -2.97 4.90 -12.80
N THR A 114 -2.31 5.40 -13.85
CA THR A 114 -0.93 5.03 -14.18
C THR A 114 0.11 5.61 -13.19
N ASN A 115 -0.33 6.48 -12.28
CA ASN A 115 0.47 7.04 -11.21
C ASN A 115 0.21 6.39 -9.83
N ILE A 116 -0.65 5.36 -9.78
CA ILE A 116 -1.14 4.77 -8.53
C ILE A 116 -0.76 3.28 -8.50
N SER A 117 -0.09 2.85 -7.42
CA SER A 117 0.29 1.45 -7.16
C SER A 117 -0.57 0.78 -6.09
N TYR A 118 -1.63 1.42 -5.66
CA TYR A 118 -2.44 0.98 -4.53
C TYR A 118 -3.90 0.83 -4.89
N PHE A 119 -4.53 -0.23 -4.39
CA PHE A 119 -5.98 -0.39 -4.45
C PHE A 119 -6.68 0.50 -3.42
N VAL A 120 -8.00 0.67 -3.57
CA VAL A 120 -8.89 1.32 -2.60
C VAL A 120 -9.93 0.31 -2.13
N GLY A 121 -10.12 0.19 -0.81
CA GLY A 121 -11.17 -0.64 -0.20
C GLY A 121 -12.49 0.11 -0.13
N LEU A 122 -13.49 -0.36 -0.86
CA LEU A 122 -14.77 0.34 -1.03
C LEU A 122 -15.65 0.27 0.21
N ASP A 123 -15.46 -0.77 1.04
CA ASP A 123 -16.24 -1.01 2.25
C ASP A 123 -15.58 -0.48 3.52
N ALA A 124 -14.37 0.08 3.41
CA ALA A 124 -13.65 0.57 4.57
C ALA A 124 -14.43 1.69 5.29
N ALA A 125 -14.52 1.56 6.60
CA ALA A 125 -15.18 2.54 7.48
C ALA A 125 -14.44 2.62 8.81
N GLN A 126 -14.42 3.78 9.46
CA GLN A 126 -13.78 3.95 10.78
C GLN A 126 -14.36 3.02 11.86
N THR A 127 -15.63 2.64 11.71
CA THR A 127 -16.32 1.71 12.60
C THR A 127 -15.93 0.24 12.40
N ALA A 128 -15.17 -0.07 11.34
CA ALA A 128 -14.72 -1.41 10.98
C ALA A 128 -13.18 -1.44 10.85
N PRO A 129 -12.43 -1.41 11.97
CA PRO A 129 -11.00 -1.14 12.01
C PRO A 129 -10.14 -2.12 11.21
N ASN A 130 -10.58 -3.37 11.08
CA ASN A 130 -9.84 -4.42 10.37
C ASN A 130 -10.09 -4.44 8.84
N MET A 131 -10.97 -3.59 8.32
CA MET A 131 -11.23 -3.55 6.89
C MET A 131 -10.05 -2.95 6.13
N PHE A 132 -9.83 -3.47 4.93
CA PHE A 132 -8.79 -2.97 4.03
C PHE A 132 -9.19 -1.60 3.50
N LEU A 133 -8.38 -0.58 3.80
CA LEU A 133 -8.59 0.78 3.33
C LEU A 133 -7.85 1.03 2.01
N THR A 134 -6.59 0.62 1.94
CA THR A 134 -5.72 0.75 0.78
C THR A 134 -4.58 -0.26 0.88
N GLY A 135 -3.88 -0.55 -0.19
CA GLY A 135 -2.75 -1.49 -0.14
C GLY A 135 -2.13 -1.72 -1.50
N ASP A 136 -1.02 -2.45 -1.52
CA ASP A 136 -0.33 -2.83 -2.75
C ASP A 136 -1.29 -3.55 -3.72
N ASP A 137 -1.35 -3.11 -4.98
CA ASP A 137 -2.30 -3.64 -5.96
C ASP A 137 -1.82 -4.94 -6.66
N ASN A 138 -0.65 -5.47 -6.29
CA ASN A 138 -0.12 -6.72 -6.85
C ASN A 138 -0.79 -7.99 -6.27
N ILE A 139 -2.08 -7.92 -6.00
CA ILE A 139 -2.90 -9.06 -5.57
C ILE A 139 -3.26 -9.93 -6.79
N GLU A 140 -3.14 -11.23 -6.61
CA GLU A 140 -3.63 -12.24 -7.55
C GLU A 140 -4.91 -12.89 -7.05
N LEU A 141 -5.86 -13.07 -7.94
CA LEU A 141 -7.11 -13.81 -7.73
C LEU A 141 -7.09 -15.04 -8.65
N ASN A 142 -7.11 -16.25 -8.06
CA ASN A 142 -7.03 -17.51 -8.80
C ASN A 142 -5.81 -17.59 -9.75
N GLY A 143 -4.67 -17.03 -9.31
CA GLY A 143 -3.40 -17.08 -10.06
C GLY A 143 -3.24 -16.00 -11.13
N ASN A 144 -4.20 -15.09 -11.29
CA ASN A 144 -4.10 -13.96 -12.20
C ASN A 144 -4.10 -12.65 -11.41
N LEU A 145 -3.32 -11.66 -11.86
CA LEU A 145 -3.37 -10.32 -11.27
C LEU A 145 -4.81 -9.81 -11.27
N ALA A 146 -5.21 -9.18 -10.17
CA ALA A 146 -6.48 -8.49 -10.09
C ALA A 146 -6.54 -7.44 -11.22
N GLY A 147 -7.58 -7.54 -12.04
CA GLY A 147 -7.78 -6.62 -13.14
C GLY A 147 -8.20 -5.24 -12.64
N ARG A 148 -8.05 -4.24 -13.52
CA ARG A 148 -8.55 -2.88 -13.27
C ARG A 148 -10.04 -2.93 -12.91
N GLY A 149 -10.43 -2.10 -11.96
CA GLY A 149 -11.80 -2.01 -11.50
C GLY A 149 -12.06 -2.77 -10.21
N ARG A 150 -13.34 -2.92 -9.89
CA ARG A 150 -13.78 -3.59 -8.68
C ARG A 150 -13.58 -5.09 -8.77
N SER A 151 -13.01 -5.64 -7.71
CA SER A 151 -12.95 -7.09 -7.45
C SER A 151 -13.62 -7.41 -6.11
N ASP A 152 -14.48 -8.41 -6.11
CA ASP A 152 -15.17 -8.90 -4.92
C ASP A 152 -14.40 -10.10 -4.35
N ILE A 153 -13.66 -9.87 -3.29
CA ILE A 153 -12.82 -10.88 -2.65
C ILE A 153 -13.58 -11.48 -1.47
N THR A 154 -13.96 -12.74 -1.59
CA THR A 154 -14.64 -13.48 -0.53
C THR A 154 -13.65 -14.16 0.40
N THR A 155 -14.12 -14.61 1.56
CA THR A 155 -13.33 -15.41 2.50
C THR A 155 -12.85 -16.75 1.93
N ASN A 156 -13.46 -17.21 0.83
CA ASN A 156 -13.11 -18.45 0.13
C ASN A 156 -12.27 -18.20 -1.15
N SER A 157 -12.02 -16.94 -1.51
CA SER A 157 -11.23 -16.60 -2.68
C SER A 157 -9.78 -17.10 -2.54
N VAL A 158 -9.24 -17.66 -3.62
CA VAL A 158 -7.81 -18.02 -3.70
C VAL A 158 -7.03 -16.75 -3.98
N VAL A 159 -6.48 -16.16 -2.92
CA VAL A 159 -5.75 -14.89 -3.00
C VAL A 159 -4.27 -15.12 -2.78
N SER A 160 -3.42 -14.46 -3.56
CA SER A 160 -1.97 -14.43 -3.41
C SER A 160 -1.39 -13.06 -3.75
N TRP A 161 -0.12 -12.88 -3.44
CA TRP A 161 0.68 -11.77 -3.93
C TRP A 161 1.45 -12.21 -5.16
N SER A 162 1.47 -11.42 -6.21
CA SER A 162 2.35 -11.67 -7.35
C SER A 162 3.82 -11.45 -6.98
N ASP A 163 4.72 -11.98 -7.81
CA ASP A 163 6.16 -11.80 -7.62
C ASP A 163 6.68 -10.47 -8.19
N GLU A 164 5.82 -9.70 -8.85
CA GLU A 164 6.20 -8.43 -9.50
C GLU A 164 6.74 -7.40 -8.51
N ARG A 165 6.26 -7.43 -7.27
CA ARG A 165 6.69 -6.53 -6.20
C ARG A 165 6.86 -7.31 -4.89
N HIS A 166 7.79 -6.85 -4.06
CA HIS A 166 7.99 -7.32 -2.68
C HIS A 166 8.16 -8.84 -2.50
N ARG A 167 8.50 -9.59 -3.57
CA ARG A 167 8.77 -11.06 -3.52
C ARG A 167 7.63 -11.84 -2.89
N LYS A 168 6.46 -11.83 -3.52
CA LYS A 168 5.23 -12.50 -3.04
C LYS A 168 4.77 -12.04 -1.64
N GLN A 169 4.93 -10.77 -1.37
CA GLN A 169 4.44 -10.10 -0.18
C GLN A 169 3.83 -8.76 -0.56
N GLY A 170 3.07 -8.15 0.34
CA GLY A 170 2.52 -6.82 0.13
C GLY A 170 2.19 -6.13 1.45
N ASN A 171 1.89 -4.85 1.36
CA ASN A 171 1.50 -4.03 2.50
C ASN A 171 0.04 -3.60 2.32
N VAL A 172 -0.70 -3.57 3.41
CA VAL A 172 -2.11 -3.14 3.44
C VAL A 172 -2.29 -2.15 4.58
N GLY A 173 -2.88 -1.01 4.28
CA GLY A 173 -3.41 -0.06 5.26
C GLY A 173 -4.83 -0.43 5.62
N LEU A 174 -5.11 -0.51 6.92
CA LEU A 174 -6.40 -0.84 7.48
C LEU A 174 -7.21 0.42 7.81
N ALA A 175 -8.50 0.26 8.01
CA ALA A 175 -9.42 1.36 8.32
C ALA A 175 -9.14 2.03 9.68
N ASP A 176 -8.38 1.39 10.58
CA ASP A 176 -7.88 1.99 11.83
C ASP A 176 -6.65 2.89 11.64
N GLY A 177 -6.14 3.03 10.41
CA GLY A 177 -4.95 3.80 10.07
C GLY A 177 -3.64 3.03 10.25
N SER A 178 -3.68 1.77 10.73
CA SER A 178 -2.50 0.93 10.79
C SER A 178 -2.11 0.41 9.41
N VAL A 179 -0.82 0.13 9.22
CA VAL A 179 -0.31 -0.55 8.01
C VAL A 179 0.36 -1.85 8.43
N GLN A 180 0.05 -2.91 7.72
CA GLN A 180 0.59 -4.23 7.99
C GLN A 180 1.20 -4.83 6.73
N GLY A 181 2.35 -5.51 6.91
CA GLY A 181 2.98 -6.27 5.83
C GLY A 181 2.51 -7.72 5.88
N PHE A 182 1.95 -8.22 4.79
CA PHE A 182 1.40 -9.57 4.72
C PHE A 182 2.19 -10.49 3.80
N SER A 183 2.48 -11.69 4.29
CA SER A 183 2.73 -12.87 3.45
C SER A 183 1.41 -13.35 2.82
N ILE A 184 1.47 -14.28 1.88
CA ILE A 184 0.25 -14.87 1.27
C ILE A 184 -0.68 -15.47 2.33
N THR A 185 -0.12 -16.21 3.30
CA THR A 185 -0.93 -16.81 4.38
C THR A 185 -1.56 -15.76 5.27
N ALA A 186 -0.78 -14.73 5.63
CA ALA A 186 -1.28 -13.63 6.46
C ALA A 186 -2.35 -12.81 5.74
N LEU A 187 -2.24 -12.57 4.43
CA LEU A 187 -3.27 -11.91 3.61
C LEU A 187 -4.59 -12.68 3.66
N ARG A 188 -4.55 -13.99 3.44
CA ARG A 188 -5.74 -14.86 3.49
C ARG A 188 -6.41 -14.84 4.88
N THR A 189 -5.61 -14.81 5.93
CA THR A 189 -6.12 -14.68 7.30
C THR A 189 -6.72 -13.30 7.54
N ALA A 190 -6.06 -12.24 7.09
CA ALA A 190 -6.54 -10.88 7.24
C ALA A 190 -7.89 -10.66 6.53
N ILE A 191 -8.07 -11.19 5.31
CA ILE A 191 -9.35 -11.15 4.58
C ILE A 191 -10.50 -11.79 5.38
N LYS A 192 -10.23 -12.89 6.08
CA LYS A 192 -11.24 -13.54 6.94
C LYS A 192 -11.55 -12.71 8.20
N ASN A 193 -10.60 -11.92 8.66
CA ASN A 193 -10.71 -11.13 9.88
C ASN A 193 -11.27 -9.72 9.67
N THR A 194 -11.64 -9.35 8.45
CA THR A 194 -12.26 -8.04 8.16
C THR A 194 -13.69 -7.90 8.75
N GLY A 195 -14.31 -9.00 9.16
CA GLY A 195 -15.67 -9.01 9.69
C GLY A 195 -16.78 -9.04 8.63
N THR A 196 -16.41 -9.17 7.35
CA THR A 196 -17.36 -9.29 6.22
C THR A 196 -17.04 -10.52 5.36
N ASN A 197 -18.07 -11.07 4.72
CA ASN A 197 -17.91 -12.19 3.81
C ASN A 197 -17.34 -11.77 2.44
N ILE A 198 -17.46 -10.49 2.09
CA ILE A 198 -17.00 -9.94 0.80
C ILE A 198 -16.24 -8.65 1.09
N ASN A 199 -15.02 -8.57 0.61
CA ASN A 199 -14.20 -7.36 0.59
C ASN A 199 -14.19 -6.81 -0.84
N ARG A 200 -14.75 -5.64 -1.06
CA ARG A 200 -14.79 -4.97 -2.35
C ARG A 200 -13.57 -4.05 -2.47
N LEU A 201 -12.65 -4.41 -3.35
CA LEU A 201 -11.44 -3.63 -3.61
C LEU A 201 -11.48 -3.10 -5.05
N ALA A 202 -11.15 -1.82 -5.24
CA ALA A 202 -11.02 -1.21 -6.56
C ALA A 202 -9.53 -1.05 -6.92
N PHE A 203 -9.14 -1.60 -8.06
CA PHE A 203 -7.77 -1.60 -8.59
C PHE A 203 -7.62 -0.55 -9.70
N PRO A 204 -6.45 0.14 -9.77
CA PRO A 204 -6.15 1.17 -10.78
C PRO A 204 -5.97 0.62 -12.18
#